data_50d0439e1d2f999e15d475282a70782e
#
_entry.id   50d0439e1d2f999e15d475282a70782e
#
_cell.length_a   1.000
_cell.length_b   1.000
_cell.length_c   1.000
_cell.angle_alpha   90.00
_cell.angle_beta   90.00
_cell.angle_gamma   90.00
#
_symmetry.space_group_name_H-M   'P 1'
#
loop_
_entity.id
_entity.type
_entity.pdbx_description
1 polymer ?
#
loop_
_entity_poly.entity_id
_entity_poly.type
_entity_poly.pdbx_seq_one_letter_code
_entity_poly.pdbx_strand_id
1 'polypeptide(L)'
;MFKLPFMPREEKFFDLFESSAHNIVEASQVLKQLVDTWENVEPRVEEIRELEHKGDSITHEVIARLHRTFVTPFDREDIASLTKSLDDVMDFIDAAAGAMLLYKVGSPGKRAKELADIIIQATAEVEQAVLDLRHRAKLKQIFDRCVEINRLENAADVVYRAAMAELFEDSTDMAHVIKWREIYEHMESATDRCEDVANVLEGVALKHA
;
A
#
# COMPACT_ATOMS: atom_id res chain seq x y z
N MET A 1 7.28 23.00 37.82
CA MET A 1 8.18 21.98 37.31
C MET A 1 7.61 21.53 35.96
N PHE A 2 8.03 22.17 34.87
CA PHE A 2 7.55 21.87 33.51
C PHE A 2 8.21 20.58 33.04
N LYS A 3 7.46 19.48 32.93
CA LYS A 3 7.86 18.31 32.15
C LYS A 3 7.69 18.68 30.67
N LEU A 4 8.79 19.03 29.99
CA LEU A 4 8.84 19.00 28.53
C LEU A 4 8.60 17.53 28.10
N PRO A 5 7.65 17.27 27.21
CA PRO A 5 7.48 15.94 26.65
C PRO A 5 8.61 15.71 25.64
N PHE A 6 9.77 15.24 26.14
CA PHE A 6 10.77 14.64 25.26
C PHE A 6 10.22 13.25 24.91
N MET A 7 9.43 13.18 23.84
CA MET A 7 9.23 11.91 23.16
C MET A 7 10.60 11.45 22.67
N PRO A 8 11.06 10.21 22.97
CA PRO A 8 12.31 9.71 22.44
C PRO A 8 12.28 9.89 20.92
N ARG A 9 13.40 10.33 20.34
CA ARG A 9 13.47 10.61 18.89
C ARG A 9 13.17 9.37 18.04
N GLU A 10 13.38 8.19 18.62
CA GLU A 10 13.10 6.90 18.01
C GLU A 10 11.59 6.63 17.86
N GLU A 11 10.75 7.00 18.85
CA GLU A 11 9.29 6.79 18.79
C GLU A 11 8.63 7.49 17.61
N LYS A 12 9.18 8.64 17.19
CA LYS A 12 8.64 9.39 16.06
C LYS A 12 8.79 8.71 14.68
N PHE A 13 9.73 7.77 14.51
CA PHE A 13 9.79 6.97 13.30
C PHE A 13 8.62 6.01 13.23
N PHE A 14 8.28 5.36 14.34
CA PHE A 14 7.12 4.48 14.41
C PHE A 14 5.83 5.24 14.16
N ASP A 15 5.65 6.45 14.74
CA ASP A 15 4.47 7.29 14.47
C ASP A 15 4.31 7.58 12.97
N LEU A 16 5.40 7.86 12.26
CA LEU A 16 5.37 8.14 10.83
C LEU A 16 5.07 6.88 10.01
N PHE A 17 5.64 5.72 10.34
CA PHE A 17 5.32 4.47 9.67
C PHE A 17 3.87 4.07 9.88
N GLU A 18 3.36 4.17 11.11
CA GLU A 18 1.96 3.91 11.44
C GLU A 18 1.03 4.86 10.68
N SER A 19 1.39 6.15 10.58
CA SER A 19 0.63 7.14 9.80
C SER A 19 0.64 6.83 8.31
N SER A 20 1.78 6.37 7.75
CA SER A 20 1.87 5.97 6.35
C SER A 20 1.02 4.73 6.07
N ALA A 21 1.13 3.69 6.88
CA ALA A 21 0.35 2.46 6.72
C ALA A 21 -1.16 2.73 6.85
N HIS A 22 -1.57 3.56 7.82
CA HIS A 22 -2.97 3.97 7.96
C HIS A 22 -3.48 4.73 6.74
N ASN A 23 -2.67 5.63 6.18
CA ASN A 23 -3.00 6.39 4.97
C ASN A 23 -3.22 5.47 3.75
N ILE A 24 -2.44 4.41 3.62
CA ILE A 24 -2.60 3.39 2.56
C ILE A 24 -3.92 2.63 2.74
N VAL A 25 -4.29 2.27 3.98
CA VAL A 25 -5.59 1.64 4.27
C VAL A 25 -6.75 2.56 3.91
N GLU A 26 -6.69 3.84 4.25
CA GLU A 26 -7.70 4.83 3.86
C GLU A 26 -7.84 4.87 2.32
N ALA A 27 -6.73 4.95 1.57
CA ALA A 27 -6.74 4.97 0.11
C ALA A 27 -7.31 3.69 -0.50
N SER A 28 -6.95 2.52 0.03
CA SER A 28 -7.50 1.24 -0.42
C SER A 28 -9.01 1.12 -0.22
N GLN A 29 -9.54 1.69 0.88
CA GLN A 29 -10.97 1.76 1.15
C GLN A 29 -11.70 2.66 0.14
N VAL A 30 -11.12 3.81 -0.22
CA VAL A 30 -11.69 4.70 -1.23
C VAL A 30 -11.66 4.04 -2.60
N LEU A 31 -10.54 3.37 -2.97
CA LEU A 31 -10.45 2.59 -4.21
C LEU A 31 -11.52 1.49 -4.27
N LYS A 32 -11.71 0.74 -3.19
CA LYS A 32 -12.74 -0.30 -3.11
C LYS A 32 -14.13 0.27 -3.31
N GLN A 33 -14.47 1.39 -2.65
CA GLN A 33 -15.75 2.06 -2.82
C GLN A 33 -15.93 2.57 -4.25
N LEU A 34 -14.88 3.14 -4.86
CA LEU A 34 -14.89 3.58 -6.26
C LEU A 34 -15.25 2.42 -7.20
N VAL A 35 -14.56 1.28 -7.04
CA VAL A 35 -14.74 0.11 -7.91
C VAL A 35 -16.10 -0.56 -7.72
N ASP A 36 -16.64 -0.56 -6.50
CA ASP A 36 -17.91 -1.22 -6.19
C ASP A 36 -19.14 -0.45 -6.66
N THR A 37 -19.15 0.86 -6.40
CA THR A 37 -20.33 1.69 -6.66
C THR A 37 -20.26 2.39 -8.01
N TRP A 38 -19.07 2.71 -8.49
CA TRP A 38 -18.80 3.50 -9.69
C TRP A 38 -19.58 4.83 -9.71
N GLU A 39 -19.68 5.46 -8.54
CA GLU A 39 -20.36 6.75 -8.34
C GLU A 39 -19.37 7.80 -7.86
N ASN A 40 -19.58 9.06 -8.26
CA ASN A 40 -18.70 10.19 -7.88
C ASN A 40 -17.21 9.89 -8.21
N VAL A 41 -16.96 9.41 -9.45
CA VAL A 41 -15.64 8.93 -9.86
C VAL A 41 -14.57 10.00 -9.68
N GLU A 42 -14.74 11.20 -10.24
CA GLU A 42 -13.77 12.29 -10.13
C GLU A 42 -13.49 12.69 -8.66
N PRO A 43 -14.50 12.94 -7.79
CA PRO A 43 -14.25 13.24 -6.38
C PRO A 43 -13.51 12.14 -5.63
N ARG A 44 -13.76 10.86 -5.91
CA ARG A 44 -13.08 9.74 -5.24
C ARG A 44 -11.63 9.59 -5.71
N VAL A 45 -11.37 9.78 -7.00
CA VAL A 45 -9.99 9.79 -7.52
C VAL A 45 -9.21 10.95 -6.93
N GLU A 46 -9.81 12.13 -6.78
CA GLU A 46 -9.16 13.27 -6.14
C GLU A 46 -8.89 13.00 -4.64
N GLU A 47 -9.82 12.34 -3.93
CA GLU A 47 -9.61 11.91 -2.54
C GLU A 47 -8.40 10.96 -2.42
N ILE A 48 -8.24 9.99 -3.34
CA ILE A 48 -7.06 9.10 -3.37
C ILE A 48 -5.79 9.92 -3.63
N ARG A 49 -5.81 10.87 -4.54
CA ARG A 49 -4.67 11.76 -4.83
C ARG A 49 -4.29 12.63 -3.62
N GLU A 50 -5.27 13.13 -2.87
CA GLU A 50 -4.99 13.86 -1.62
C GLU A 50 -4.31 12.96 -0.58
N LEU A 51 -4.69 11.67 -0.52
CA LEU A 51 -4.04 10.68 0.34
C LEU A 51 -2.62 10.35 -0.14
N GLU A 52 -2.37 10.28 -1.46
CA GLU A 52 -1.02 10.13 -2.02
C GLU A 52 -0.13 11.32 -1.65
N HIS A 53 -0.57 12.56 -1.87
CA HIS A 53 0.18 13.76 -1.46
C HIS A 53 0.46 13.79 0.06
N LYS A 54 -0.46 13.27 0.89
CA LYS A 54 -0.23 13.11 2.33
C LYS A 54 0.83 12.05 2.60
N GLY A 55 0.83 10.91 1.87
CA GLY A 55 1.84 9.85 1.91
C GLY A 55 3.22 10.39 1.56
N ASP A 56 3.35 11.12 0.44
CA ASP A 56 4.55 11.83 0.02
C ASP A 56 5.14 12.72 1.12
N SER A 57 4.27 13.49 1.77
CA SER A 57 4.67 14.37 2.86
C SER A 57 5.23 13.60 4.06
N ILE A 58 4.66 12.44 4.38
CA ILE A 58 5.15 11.56 5.45
C ILE A 58 6.51 10.97 5.05
N THR A 59 6.64 10.48 3.83
CA THR A 59 7.88 9.93 3.25
C THR A 59 9.01 10.96 3.32
N HIS A 60 8.76 12.19 2.89
CA HIS A 60 9.72 13.28 3.00
C HIS A 60 10.11 13.57 4.46
N GLU A 61 9.15 13.52 5.40
CA GLU A 61 9.47 13.74 6.83
C GLU A 61 10.35 12.61 7.39
N VAL A 62 10.08 11.34 7.06
CA VAL A 62 10.92 10.21 7.47
C VAL A 62 12.35 10.40 6.98
N ILE A 63 12.55 10.68 5.70
CA ILE A 63 13.88 10.85 5.09
C ILE A 63 14.61 12.06 5.68
N ALA A 64 13.92 13.20 5.83
CA ALA A 64 14.51 14.38 6.45
C ALA A 64 14.92 14.13 7.92
N ARG A 65 14.12 13.37 8.65
CA ARG A 65 14.42 12.97 10.03
C ARG A 65 15.59 11.99 10.08
N LEU A 66 15.63 11.02 9.18
CA LEU A 66 16.72 10.06 9.05
C LEU A 66 18.06 10.78 8.87
N HIS A 67 18.12 11.83 8.03
CA HIS A 67 19.34 12.64 7.84
C HIS A 67 19.79 13.40 9.09
N ARG A 68 18.88 13.76 9.99
CA ARG A 68 19.15 14.58 11.18
C ARG A 68 19.31 13.78 12.48
N THR A 69 19.01 12.47 12.45
CA THR A 69 19.02 11.62 13.64
C THR A 69 20.25 10.74 13.62
N PHE A 70 21.03 10.78 14.71
CA PHE A 70 22.24 9.96 14.84
C PHE A 70 21.93 8.54 15.32
N VAL A 71 20.98 8.38 16.24
CA VAL A 71 20.52 7.07 16.74
C VAL A 71 19.12 6.81 16.19
N THR A 72 18.94 5.66 15.51
CA THR A 72 17.71 5.22 14.90
C THR A 72 17.18 3.93 15.57
N PRO A 73 15.87 3.64 15.53
CA PRO A 73 15.30 2.46 16.19
C PRO A 73 15.79 1.12 15.61
N PHE A 74 16.13 1.10 14.32
CA PHE A 74 16.75 -0.01 13.61
C PHE A 74 17.62 0.54 12.46
N ASP A 75 18.15 -0.33 11.61
CA ASP A 75 19.12 0.07 10.59
C ASP A 75 18.56 1.15 9.66
N ARG A 76 19.39 2.14 9.34
CA ARG A 76 19.01 3.28 8.50
C ARG A 76 18.57 2.86 7.10
N GLU A 77 19.18 1.83 6.56
CA GLU A 77 18.84 1.25 5.27
C GLU A 77 17.47 0.60 5.30
N ASP A 78 17.14 -0.12 6.39
CA ASP A 78 15.82 -0.72 6.57
C ASP A 78 14.73 0.34 6.74
N ILE A 79 15.03 1.45 7.46
CA ILE A 79 14.10 2.60 7.56
C ILE A 79 13.82 3.19 6.18
N ALA A 80 14.85 3.43 5.38
CA ALA A 80 14.69 3.98 4.04
C ALA A 80 13.92 3.02 3.12
N SER A 81 14.22 1.72 3.19
CA SER A 81 13.54 0.69 2.41
C SER A 81 12.06 0.57 2.78
N LEU A 82 11.75 0.51 4.09
CA LEU A 82 10.36 0.45 4.56
C LEU A 82 9.57 1.69 4.13
N THR A 83 10.18 2.87 4.26
CA THR A 83 9.54 4.13 3.83
C THR A 83 9.20 4.09 2.35
N LYS A 84 10.16 3.65 1.51
CA LYS A 84 9.95 3.57 0.07
C LYS A 84 8.90 2.53 -0.29
N SER A 85 8.93 1.33 0.30
CA SER A 85 7.96 0.29 -0.02
C SER A 85 6.53 0.68 0.36
N LEU A 86 6.35 1.42 1.49
CA LEU A 86 5.04 1.96 1.87
C LEU A 86 4.55 3.02 0.86
N ASP A 87 5.44 3.89 0.40
CA ASP A 87 5.16 4.90 -0.62
C ASP A 87 4.74 4.25 -1.95
N ASP A 88 5.52 3.25 -2.40
CA ASP A 88 5.25 2.51 -3.64
C ASP A 88 3.84 1.85 -3.62
N VAL A 89 3.33 1.36 -2.47
CA VAL A 89 1.94 0.85 -2.35
C VAL A 89 0.92 1.95 -2.64
N MET A 90 1.12 3.14 -2.04
CA MET A 90 0.21 4.28 -2.22
C MET A 90 0.19 4.73 -3.68
N ASP A 91 1.37 4.83 -4.32
CA ASP A 91 1.54 5.23 -5.71
C ASP A 91 0.75 4.34 -6.67
N PHE A 92 0.79 3.01 -6.48
CA PHE A 92 0.05 2.10 -7.34
C PHE A 92 -1.47 2.13 -7.12
N ILE A 93 -1.94 2.45 -5.90
CA ILE A 93 -3.37 2.70 -5.63
C ILE A 93 -3.84 3.97 -6.37
N ASP A 94 -3.07 5.07 -6.29
CA ASP A 94 -3.38 6.31 -7.03
C ASP A 94 -3.30 6.08 -8.54
N ALA A 95 -2.26 5.41 -9.04
CA ALA A 95 -2.11 5.11 -10.46
C ALA A 95 -3.29 4.30 -11.01
N ALA A 96 -3.80 3.31 -10.27
CA ALA A 96 -4.97 2.54 -10.67
C ALA A 96 -6.22 3.41 -10.79
N ALA A 97 -6.52 4.21 -9.77
CA ALA A 97 -7.66 5.11 -9.75
C ALA A 97 -7.54 6.22 -10.81
N GLY A 98 -6.36 6.81 -10.94
CA GLY A 98 -6.04 7.83 -11.93
C GLY A 98 -6.19 7.33 -13.37
N ALA A 99 -5.72 6.10 -13.66
CA ALA A 99 -5.90 5.48 -14.97
C ALA A 99 -7.38 5.24 -15.30
N MET A 100 -8.19 4.81 -14.33
CA MET A 100 -9.64 4.65 -14.54
C MET A 100 -10.32 5.96 -14.98
N LEU A 101 -9.96 7.07 -14.32
CA LEU A 101 -10.49 8.40 -14.66
C LEU A 101 -9.93 8.91 -15.99
N LEU A 102 -8.60 8.85 -16.18
CA LEU A 102 -7.90 9.34 -17.37
C LEU A 102 -8.42 8.69 -18.64
N TYR A 103 -8.62 7.37 -18.60
CA TYR A 103 -9.09 6.60 -19.75
C TYR A 103 -10.59 6.61 -19.92
N LYS A 104 -11.33 7.23 -18.99
CA LYS A 104 -12.80 7.32 -19.00
C LYS A 104 -13.41 5.93 -19.20
N VAL A 105 -12.96 4.97 -18.41
CA VAL A 105 -13.48 3.60 -18.49
C VAL A 105 -14.94 3.53 -17.99
N GLY A 106 -15.65 2.50 -18.40
CA GLY A 106 -16.97 2.20 -17.84
C GLY A 106 -16.86 1.56 -16.45
N SER A 107 -18.01 1.21 -15.86
CA SER A 107 -18.06 0.55 -14.54
C SER A 107 -17.13 -0.68 -14.48
N PRO A 108 -16.31 -0.78 -13.43
CA PRO A 108 -15.39 -1.90 -13.25
C PRO A 108 -16.08 -3.25 -13.20
N GLY A 109 -15.49 -4.22 -13.89
CA GLY A 109 -15.97 -5.60 -13.92
C GLY A 109 -15.62 -6.39 -12.64
N LYS A 110 -16.03 -7.66 -12.62
CA LYS A 110 -15.83 -8.58 -11.50
C LYS A 110 -14.36 -8.65 -11.05
N ARG A 111 -13.41 -8.74 -12.00
CA ARG A 111 -11.99 -8.90 -11.68
C ARG A 111 -11.39 -7.68 -10.98
N ALA A 112 -11.79 -6.46 -11.38
CA ALA A 112 -11.37 -5.26 -10.67
C ALA A 112 -11.90 -5.24 -9.22
N LYS A 113 -13.13 -5.70 -8.99
CA LYS A 113 -13.72 -5.82 -7.65
C LYS A 113 -12.98 -6.84 -6.78
N GLU A 114 -12.64 -7.99 -7.35
CA GLU A 114 -11.86 -9.04 -6.67
C GLU A 114 -10.46 -8.53 -6.28
N LEU A 115 -9.75 -7.82 -7.18
CA LEU A 115 -8.45 -7.19 -6.88
C LEU A 115 -8.58 -6.14 -5.78
N ALA A 116 -9.59 -5.26 -5.84
CA ALA A 116 -9.81 -4.26 -4.80
C ALA A 116 -10.10 -4.88 -3.44
N ASP A 117 -10.80 -6.03 -3.37
CA ASP A 117 -11.01 -6.79 -2.14
C ASP A 117 -9.70 -7.35 -1.57
N ILE A 118 -8.78 -7.78 -2.43
CA ILE A 118 -7.48 -8.30 -2.00
C ILE A 118 -6.57 -7.15 -1.54
N ILE A 119 -6.55 -6.02 -2.25
CA ILE A 119 -5.77 -4.83 -1.88
C ILE A 119 -6.16 -4.36 -0.47
N ILE A 120 -7.45 -4.27 -0.16
CA ILE A 120 -7.92 -3.88 1.19
C ILE A 120 -7.40 -4.85 2.27
N GLN A 121 -7.42 -6.14 2.00
CA GLN A 121 -6.94 -7.14 2.95
C GLN A 121 -5.42 -7.05 3.12
N ALA A 122 -4.67 -6.92 2.02
CA ALA A 122 -3.21 -6.82 2.05
C ALA A 122 -2.74 -5.55 2.78
N THR A 123 -3.36 -4.40 2.51
CA THR A 123 -3.03 -3.13 3.19
C THR A 123 -3.37 -3.16 4.67
N ALA A 124 -4.46 -3.84 5.08
CA ALA A 124 -4.79 -4.02 6.48
C ALA A 124 -3.76 -4.90 7.21
N GLU A 125 -3.25 -5.97 6.58
CA GLU A 125 -2.18 -6.79 7.16
C GLU A 125 -0.85 -6.02 7.24
N VAL A 126 -0.53 -5.18 6.24
CA VAL A 126 0.61 -4.27 6.27
C VAL A 126 0.51 -3.31 7.46
N GLU A 127 -0.64 -2.67 7.66
CA GLU A 127 -0.87 -1.77 8.81
C GLU A 127 -0.62 -2.50 10.14
N GLN A 128 -1.18 -3.70 10.30
CA GLN A 128 -0.99 -4.47 11.53
C GLN A 128 0.47 -4.89 11.75
N ALA A 129 1.19 -5.27 10.68
CA ALA A 129 2.61 -5.61 10.76
C ALA A 129 3.47 -4.40 11.16
N VAL A 130 3.15 -3.20 10.63
CA VAL A 130 3.81 -1.94 10.99
C VAL A 130 3.52 -1.57 12.45
N LEU A 131 2.28 -1.71 12.92
CA LEU A 131 1.91 -1.48 14.33
C LEU A 131 2.65 -2.43 15.29
N ASP A 132 2.85 -3.68 14.89
CA ASP A 132 3.55 -4.68 15.69
C ASP A 132 5.07 -4.40 15.77
N LEU A 133 5.65 -3.68 14.79
CA LEU A 133 7.07 -3.33 14.74
C LEU A 133 7.52 -2.47 15.94
N ARG A 134 6.65 -1.61 16.48
CA ARG A 134 6.93 -0.80 17.69
C ARG A 134 7.18 -1.66 18.94
N HIS A 135 6.65 -2.89 18.97
CA HIS A 135 6.62 -3.72 20.15
C HIS A 135 7.50 -4.97 20.01
N ARG A 136 8.69 -4.97 20.63
CA ARG A 136 9.61 -6.14 20.59
C ARG A 136 8.95 -7.48 20.91
N ALA A 137 7.98 -7.49 21.83
CA ALA A 137 7.25 -8.71 22.20
C ALA A 137 6.37 -9.27 21.07
N LYS A 138 6.08 -8.45 20.05
CA LYS A 138 5.22 -8.78 18.93
C LYS A 138 5.96 -9.10 17.63
N LEU A 139 7.31 -9.00 17.61
CA LEU A 139 8.10 -9.24 16.39
C LEU A 139 7.82 -10.62 15.77
N LYS A 140 7.48 -11.63 16.58
CA LYS A 140 7.06 -12.94 16.06
C LYS A 140 5.74 -12.90 15.29
N GLN A 141 4.83 -11.98 15.62
CA GLN A 141 3.55 -11.85 14.92
C GLN A 141 3.75 -11.26 13.52
N ILE A 142 4.83 -10.49 13.30
CA ILE A 142 5.17 -9.96 11.97
C ILE A 142 5.35 -11.10 10.96
N PHE A 143 5.98 -12.22 11.34
CA PHE A 143 6.14 -13.37 10.43
C PHE A 143 4.80 -13.95 9.97
N ASP A 144 3.83 -14.07 10.89
CA ASP A 144 2.48 -14.56 10.55
C ASP A 144 1.79 -13.58 9.58
N ARG A 145 1.98 -12.26 9.78
CA ARG A 145 1.48 -11.22 8.87
C ARG A 145 2.14 -11.29 7.49
N CYS A 146 3.45 -11.46 7.44
CA CYS A 146 4.18 -11.60 6.18
C CYS A 146 3.69 -12.82 5.37
N VAL A 147 3.43 -13.96 6.03
CA VAL A 147 2.85 -15.14 5.39
C VAL A 147 1.46 -14.84 4.81
N GLU A 148 0.62 -14.08 5.53
CA GLU A 148 -0.71 -13.72 5.04
C GLU A 148 -0.64 -12.72 3.89
N ILE A 149 0.26 -11.72 3.94
CA ILE A 149 0.48 -10.78 2.83
C ILE A 149 0.92 -11.53 1.57
N ASN A 150 1.89 -12.45 1.67
CA ASN A 150 2.32 -13.29 0.54
C ASN A 150 1.19 -14.16 -0.01
N ARG A 151 0.31 -14.68 0.86
CA ARG A 151 -0.88 -15.42 0.41
C ARG A 151 -1.85 -14.53 -0.38
N LEU A 152 -2.00 -13.28 0.03
CA LEU A 152 -2.88 -12.31 -0.63
C LEU A 152 -2.28 -11.86 -1.98
N GLU A 153 -0.98 -11.61 -2.06
CA GLU A 153 -0.27 -11.34 -3.32
C GLU A 153 -0.49 -12.49 -4.31
N ASN A 154 -0.22 -13.74 -3.92
CA ASN A 154 -0.46 -14.90 -4.78
C ASN A 154 -1.94 -15.02 -5.22
N ALA A 155 -2.90 -14.62 -4.39
CA ALA A 155 -4.31 -14.58 -4.78
C ALA A 155 -4.59 -13.47 -5.81
N ALA A 156 -3.96 -12.29 -5.67
CA ALA A 156 -4.07 -11.19 -6.62
C ALA A 156 -3.50 -11.57 -8.00
N ASP A 157 -2.34 -12.22 -8.02
CA ASP A 157 -1.69 -12.73 -9.23
C ASP A 157 -2.59 -13.73 -9.98
N VAL A 158 -3.29 -14.62 -9.28
CA VAL A 158 -4.28 -15.53 -9.89
C VAL A 158 -5.44 -14.75 -10.50
N VAL A 159 -5.98 -13.73 -9.80
CA VAL A 159 -7.08 -12.90 -10.31
C VAL A 159 -6.61 -12.07 -11.50
N TYR A 160 -5.41 -11.50 -11.45
CA TYR A 160 -4.82 -10.73 -12.53
C TYR A 160 -4.66 -11.58 -13.80
N ARG A 161 -4.08 -12.79 -13.70
CA ARG A 161 -3.95 -13.70 -14.83
C ARG A 161 -5.30 -14.08 -15.43
N ALA A 162 -6.32 -14.31 -14.60
CA ALA A 162 -7.67 -14.58 -15.08
C ALA A 162 -8.28 -13.35 -15.78
N ALA A 163 -8.06 -12.15 -15.23
CA ALA A 163 -8.51 -10.89 -15.84
C ALA A 163 -7.86 -10.70 -17.22
N MET A 164 -6.56 -10.99 -17.34
CA MET A 164 -5.86 -10.92 -18.63
C MET A 164 -6.42 -11.91 -19.65
N ALA A 165 -6.65 -13.15 -19.26
CA ALA A 165 -7.22 -14.16 -20.17
C ALA A 165 -8.60 -13.72 -20.68
N GLU A 166 -9.51 -13.35 -19.79
CA GLU A 166 -10.87 -12.87 -20.12
C GLU A 166 -10.81 -11.62 -21.01
N LEU A 167 -9.92 -10.68 -20.72
CA LEU A 167 -9.80 -9.43 -21.47
C LEU A 167 -9.40 -9.65 -22.93
N PHE A 168 -8.52 -10.62 -23.20
CA PHE A 168 -8.09 -10.94 -24.57
C PHE A 168 -9.03 -11.88 -25.31
N GLU A 169 -9.83 -12.70 -24.60
CA GLU A 169 -10.81 -13.62 -25.23
C GLU A 169 -12.10 -12.88 -25.59
N ASP A 170 -12.58 -12.00 -24.72
CA ASP A 170 -13.93 -11.43 -24.83
C ASP A 170 -14.00 -10.11 -25.61
N SER A 171 -12.85 -9.42 -25.80
CA SER A 171 -12.87 -8.09 -26.38
C SER A 171 -12.31 -8.02 -27.80
N THR A 172 -13.10 -7.45 -28.71
CA THR A 172 -12.65 -7.03 -30.06
C THR A 172 -12.21 -5.56 -30.07
N ASP A 173 -12.44 -4.80 -29.01
CA ASP A 173 -12.00 -3.41 -28.85
C ASP A 173 -10.60 -3.34 -28.22
N MET A 174 -9.61 -3.16 -29.05
CA MET A 174 -8.21 -3.08 -28.62
C MET A 174 -7.95 -1.91 -27.66
N ALA A 175 -8.67 -0.80 -27.78
CA ALA A 175 -8.54 0.33 -26.86
C ALA A 175 -9.04 -0.05 -25.47
N HIS A 176 -10.13 -0.81 -25.38
CA HIS A 176 -10.62 -1.37 -24.12
C HIS A 176 -9.58 -2.31 -23.48
N VAL A 177 -8.99 -3.20 -24.26
CA VAL A 177 -7.96 -4.13 -23.81
C VAL A 177 -6.76 -3.39 -23.24
N ILE A 178 -6.23 -2.39 -23.95
CA ILE A 178 -5.05 -1.63 -23.48
C ILE A 178 -5.34 -0.90 -22.16
N LYS A 179 -6.49 -0.22 -22.04
CA LYS A 179 -6.87 0.53 -20.85
C LYS A 179 -7.01 -0.38 -19.63
N TRP A 180 -7.77 -1.46 -19.75
CA TRP A 180 -8.00 -2.36 -18.63
C TRP A 180 -6.78 -3.20 -18.27
N ARG A 181 -5.93 -3.54 -19.23
CA ARG A 181 -4.65 -4.18 -18.96
C ARG A 181 -3.79 -3.35 -18.02
N GLU A 182 -3.63 -2.05 -18.30
CA GLU A 182 -2.83 -1.14 -17.49
C GLU A 182 -3.45 -0.94 -16.09
N ILE A 183 -4.79 -0.80 -16.02
CA ILE A 183 -5.48 -0.68 -14.73
C ILE A 183 -5.28 -1.93 -13.87
N TYR A 184 -5.45 -3.12 -14.43
CA TYR A 184 -5.23 -4.37 -13.71
C TYR A 184 -3.78 -4.55 -13.28
N GLU A 185 -2.81 -4.14 -14.12
CA GLU A 185 -1.39 -4.13 -13.81
C GLU A 185 -1.10 -3.23 -12.58
N HIS A 186 -1.65 -2.01 -12.54
CA HIS A 186 -1.51 -1.15 -11.36
C HIS A 186 -2.14 -1.75 -10.09
N MET A 187 -3.32 -2.36 -10.21
CA MET A 187 -3.99 -2.97 -9.06
C MET A 187 -3.20 -4.18 -8.51
N GLU A 188 -2.66 -5.02 -9.36
CA GLU A 188 -1.81 -6.16 -8.97
C GLU A 188 -0.49 -5.66 -8.39
N SER A 189 0.15 -4.67 -9.03
CA SER A 189 1.38 -4.08 -8.49
C SER A 189 1.20 -3.48 -7.10
N ALA A 190 0.01 -2.98 -6.73
CA ALA A 190 -0.24 -2.53 -5.36
C ALA A 190 -0.12 -3.68 -4.34
N THR A 191 -0.50 -4.91 -4.69
CA THR A 191 -0.32 -6.09 -3.82
C THR A 191 1.12 -6.58 -3.80
N ASP A 192 1.84 -6.52 -4.93
CA ASP A 192 3.27 -6.79 -4.99
C ASP A 192 4.06 -5.86 -4.07
N ARG A 193 3.71 -4.57 -4.05
CA ARG A 193 4.36 -3.62 -3.13
C ARG A 193 4.04 -3.93 -1.67
N CYS A 194 2.85 -4.47 -1.35
CA CYS A 194 2.57 -4.97 0.00
C CYS A 194 3.50 -6.14 0.39
N GLU A 195 3.83 -7.04 -0.56
CA GLU A 195 4.84 -8.09 -0.35
C GLU A 195 6.24 -7.49 -0.12
N ASP A 196 6.63 -6.45 -0.88
CA ASP A 196 7.90 -5.76 -0.64
C ASP A 196 7.98 -5.16 0.78
N VAL A 197 6.88 -4.58 1.29
CA VAL A 197 6.80 -4.12 2.68
C VAL A 197 6.98 -5.30 3.65
N ALA A 198 6.31 -6.43 3.41
CA ALA A 198 6.44 -7.63 4.24
C ALA A 198 7.87 -8.13 4.28
N ASN A 199 8.56 -8.19 3.12
CA ASN A 199 9.96 -8.61 3.02
C ASN A 199 10.91 -7.72 3.85
N VAL A 200 10.70 -6.41 3.84
CA VAL A 200 11.48 -5.49 4.68
C VAL A 200 11.19 -5.70 6.16
N LEU A 201 9.90 -5.82 6.55
CA LEU A 201 9.48 -6.04 7.94
C LEU A 201 10.00 -7.38 8.48
N GLU A 202 9.98 -8.44 7.68
CA GLU A 202 10.55 -9.74 8.04
C GLU A 202 12.06 -9.62 8.31
N GLY A 203 12.79 -8.92 7.43
CA GLY A 203 14.22 -8.65 7.62
C GLY A 203 14.53 -7.90 8.92
N VAL A 204 13.74 -6.87 9.24
CA VAL A 204 13.86 -6.13 10.52
C VAL A 204 13.54 -7.03 11.70
N ALA A 205 12.45 -7.81 11.63
CA ALA A 205 12.06 -8.71 12.72
C ALA A 205 13.13 -9.77 12.99
N LEU A 206 13.75 -10.35 11.95
CA LEU A 206 14.85 -11.33 12.07
C LEU A 206 16.09 -10.77 12.78
N LYS A 207 16.42 -9.49 12.55
CA LYS A 207 17.57 -8.83 13.17
C LYS A 207 17.34 -8.50 14.66
N HIS A 208 16.08 -8.40 15.10
CA HIS A 208 15.71 -7.87 16.42
C HIS A 208 14.87 -8.84 17.28
N ALA A 209 14.53 -10.04 16.78
CA ALA A 209 13.75 -11.07 17.48
C ALA A 209 14.56 -11.85 18.54
#